data_3f3b84b79a2238fc0a3ca10ef691fd76
#
_entry.id   3f3b84b79a2238fc0a3ca10ef691fd76
#
_cell.length_a   1.000
_cell.length_b   1.000
_cell.length_c   1.000
_cell.angle_alpha   90.00
_cell.angle_beta   90.00
_cell.angle_gamma   90.00
#
_symmetry.space_group_name_H-M   'P 1'
#
loop_
_entity.id
_entity.type
_entity.pdbx_description
1 polymer ?
#
loop_
_entity_poly.entity_id
_entity_poly.type
_entity_poly.pdbx_seq_one_letter_code
_entity_poly.pdbx_strand_id
1 'polypeptide(L)'
;MTARLRSKNKKTMITQSELKEVLEYNPDTGLFIWKKTVNSRAVIGSIAGHKDYNIYIQISIYGKKYRAHRLAFLYMTGEWPKELVDHINQIKDDNRWTNLRQATVSENNINSKKQKNNKSGYRGVHWDTTRNKWVAMIKYKCKKMNLGAYVNIEDAAAAYKKAALELYGEFAETQQ
;
A
#
# COMPACT_ATOMS: atom_id res chain seq x y z
N MET A 1 -1.93 6.45 -52.57
CA MET A 1 -0.91 6.27 -51.50
C MET A 1 -1.37 7.05 -50.28
N THR A 2 -2.03 6.40 -49.34
CA THR A 2 -2.55 7.03 -48.12
C THR A 2 -1.60 6.71 -46.97
N ALA A 3 -0.82 7.73 -46.60
CA ALA A 3 0.09 7.65 -45.46
C ALA A 3 -0.69 7.50 -44.15
N ARG A 4 -0.62 6.33 -43.51
CA ARG A 4 -1.08 6.13 -42.12
C ARG A 4 -0.20 6.91 -41.18
N LEU A 5 -0.64 8.07 -40.76
CA LEU A 5 -0.10 8.81 -39.63
C LEU A 5 -0.25 7.96 -38.36
N ARG A 6 0.82 7.23 -38.01
CA ARG A 6 0.96 6.65 -36.66
C ARG A 6 1.22 7.80 -35.70
N SER A 7 0.14 8.34 -35.10
CA SER A 7 0.29 9.22 -33.95
C SER A 7 0.99 8.45 -32.84
N LYS A 8 2.18 8.90 -32.45
CA LYS A 8 2.86 8.46 -31.23
C LYS A 8 2.06 9.02 -30.06
N ASN A 9 0.94 8.35 -29.71
CA ASN A 9 0.23 8.69 -28.50
C ASN A 9 1.17 8.47 -27.30
N LYS A 10 1.62 9.57 -26.71
CA LYS A 10 2.15 9.59 -25.35
C LYS A 10 1.08 8.90 -24.49
N LYS A 11 1.38 7.72 -24.00
CA LYS A 11 0.43 6.83 -23.31
C LYS A 11 0.04 7.46 -21.98
N THR A 12 -0.88 8.42 -21.98
CA THR A 12 -1.42 9.09 -20.78
C THR A 12 -2.04 8.07 -19.82
N MET A 13 -2.04 8.36 -18.54
CA MET A 13 -2.75 7.52 -17.54
C MET A 13 -4.24 7.65 -17.76
N ILE A 14 -5.01 6.57 -17.45
CA ILE A 14 -6.46 6.59 -17.56
C ILE A 14 -7.04 7.66 -16.63
N THR A 15 -8.06 8.37 -17.11
CA THR A 15 -8.85 9.34 -16.33
C THR A 15 -9.95 8.63 -15.54
N GLN A 16 -10.52 9.31 -14.52
CA GLN A 16 -11.66 8.78 -13.77
C GLN A 16 -12.87 8.48 -14.69
N SER A 17 -13.15 9.36 -15.63
CA SER A 17 -14.23 9.21 -16.59
C SER A 17 -14.07 7.94 -17.43
N GLU A 18 -12.89 7.76 -18.07
CA GLU A 18 -12.58 6.54 -18.83
C GLU A 18 -12.60 5.28 -17.94
N LEU A 19 -12.15 5.37 -16.69
CA LEU A 19 -12.23 4.26 -15.73
C LEU A 19 -13.68 3.86 -15.46
N LYS A 20 -14.56 4.82 -15.15
CA LYS A 20 -15.98 4.60 -14.87
C LYS A 20 -16.79 4.13 -16.09
N GLU A 21 -16.32 4.37 -17.29
CA GLU A 21 -16.90 3.80 -18.51
C GLU A 21 -16.66 2.30 -18.65
N VAL A 22 -15.52 1.79 -18.20
CA VAL A 22 -15.11 0.40 -18.42
C VAL A 22 -15.27 -0.48 -17.20
N LEU A 23 -15.18 0.10 -15.99
CA LEU A 23 -15.24 -0.62 -14.72
C LEU A 23 -16.24 0.04 -13.76
N GLU A 24 -16.89 -0.81 -12.97
CA GLU A 24 -17.61 -0.44 -11.77
C GLU A 24 -16.80 -0.88 -10.56
N TYR A 25 -16.68 -0.01 -9.56
CA TYR A 25 -16.01 -0.30 -8.30
C TYR A 25 -17.02 -0.33 -7.17
N ASN A 26 -17.03 -1.41 -6.40
CA ASN A 26 -17.81 -1.52 -5.18
C ASN A 26 -16.92 -1.21 -3.96
N PRO A 27 -17.15 -0.10 -3.23
CA PRO A 27 -16.31 0.33 -2.13
C PRO A 27 -16.36 -0.61 -0.91
N ASP A 28 -17.46 -1.34 -0.71
CA ASP A 28 -17.67 -2.23 0.44
C ASP A 28 -16.97 -3.58 0.25
N THR A 29 -16.90 -4.07 -0.98
CA THR A 29 -16.24 -5.34 -1.30
C THR A 29 -14.82 -5.17 -1.82
N GLY A 30 -14.46 -3.97 -2.30
CA GLY A 30 -13.18 -3.68 -2.93
C GLY A 30 -13.03 -4.26 -4.35
N LEU A 31 -14.12 -4.79 -4.93
CA LEU A 31 -14.09 -5.45 -6.22
C LEU A 31 -14.34 -4.46 -7.36
N PHE A 32 -13.68 -4.71 -8.48
CA PHE A 32 -13.97 -4.08 -9.76
C PHE A 32 -14.69 -5.06 -10.68
N ILE A 33 -15.73 -4.60 -11.37
CA ILE A 33 -16.53 -5.39 -12.30
C ILE A 33 -16.46 -4.74 -13.68
N TRP A 34 -16.29 -5.52 -14.73
CA TRP A 34 -16.30 -5.01 -16.10
C TRP A 34 -17.71 -4.55 -16.54
N LYS A 35 -17.85 -3.30 -16.95
CA LYS A 35 -19.09 -2.72 -17.50
C LYS A 35 -19.25 -2.97 -19.00
N LYS A 36 -18.14 -3.30 -19.68
CA LYS A 36 -18.14 -3.66 -21.10
C LYS A 36 -17.08 -4.73 -21.38
N THR A 37 -17.31 -5.52 -22.40
CA THR A 37 -16.32 -6.49 -22.86
C THR A 37 -15.18 -5.77 -23.57
N VAL A 38 -13.96 -5.90 -23.04
CA VAL A 38 -12.73 -5.30 -23.60
C VAL A 38 -11.94 -6.33 -24.42
N ASN A 39 -11.96 -7.58 -23.98
CA ASN A 39 -11.35 -8.72 -24.66
C ASN A 39 -11.92 -10.05 -24.10
N SER A 40 -11.43 -11.20 -24.57
CA SER A 40 -11.92 -12.53 -24.16
C SER A 40 -11.81 -12.83 -22.66
N ARG A 41 -10.95 -12.13 -21.91
CA ARG A 41 -10.74 -12.30 -20.45
C ARG A 41 -11.37 -11.17 -19.62
N ALA A 42 -11.82 -10.11 -20.28
CA ALA A 42 -12.43 -8.94 -19.68
C ALA A 42 -13.85 -8.80 -20.21
N VAL A 43 -14.73 -9.70 -19.74
CA VAL A 43 -16.11 -9.82 -20.20
C VAL A 43 -17.02 -9.01 -19.27
N ILE A 44 -18.01 -8.32 -19.83
CA ILE A 44 -19.02 -7.58 -19.06
C ILE A 44 -19.59 -8.44 -17.91
N GLY A 45 -19.71 -7.86 -16.71
CA GLY A 45 -20.23 -8.50 -15.51
C GLY A 45 -19.19 -9.38 -14.77
N SER A 46 -18.03 -9.67 -15.36
CA SER A 46 -16.99 -10.44 -14.68
C SER A 46 -16.15 -9.56 -13.74
N ILE A 47 -15.60 -10.18 -12.67
CA ILE A 47 -14.66 -9.52 -11.75
C ILE A 47 -13.38 -9.19 -12.52
N ALA A 48 -12.92 -7.95 -12.39
CA ALA A 48 -11.74 -7.46 -13.05
C ALA A 48 -10.48 -7.67 -12.20
N GLY A 49 -9.42 -8.16 -12.87
CA GLY A 49 -8.10 -8.29 -12.29
C GLY A 49 -7.74 -9.70 -11.84
N HIS A 50 -6.48 -9.84 -11.48
CA HIS A 50 -5.89 -11.08 -10.97
C HIS A 50 -4.80 -10.72 -9.95
N LYS A 51 -4.49 -11.64 -9.05
CA LYS A 51 -3.36 -11.49 -8.12
C LYS A 51 -2.04 -11.58 -8.89
N ASP A 52 -1.15 -10.63 -8.66
CA ASP A 52 0.23 -10.76 -9.13
C ASP A 52 1.09 -11.55 -8.12
N TYR A 53 2.39 -11.70 -8.42
CA TYR A 53 3.32 -12.43 -7.55
C TYR A 53 3.50 -11.80 -6.14
N ASN A 54 3.17 -10.52 -5.98
CA ASN A 54 3.17 -9.82 -4.68
C ASN A 54 1.79 -9.81 -4.00
N ILE A 55 0.83 -10.58 -4.52
CA ILE A 55 -0.55 -10.72 -3.99
C ILE A 55 -1.41 -9.46 -4.20
N TYR A 56 -0.95 -8.44 -4.92
CA TYR A 56 -1.79 -7.31 -5.28
C TYR A 56 -2.72 -7.65 -6.43
N ILE A 57 -3.94 -7.10 -6.41
CA ILE A 57 -4.84 -7.19 -7.57
C ILE A 57 -4.34 -6.24 -8.66
N GLN A 58 -4.10 -6.80 -9.84
CA GLN A 58 -3.67 -6.08 -11.05
C GLN A 58 -4.76 -6.16 -12.12
N ILE A 59 -5.15 -5.00 -12.67
CA ILE A 59 -6.17 -4.87 -13.72
C ILE A 59 -5.49 -4.30 -14.97
N SER A 60 -5.71 -4.94 -16.12
CA SER A 60 -5.21 -4.47 -17.42
C SER A 60 -6.31 -3.75 -18.19
N ILE A 61 -6.15 -2.44 -18.41
CA ILE A 61 -7.09 -1.61 -19.19
C ILE A 61 -6.32 -1.04 -20.38
N TYR A 62 -6.82 -1.28 -21.59
CA TYR A 62 -6.23 -0.81 -22.84
C TYR A 62 -4.71 -1.09 -22.95
N GLY A 63 -4.30 -2.31 -22.51
CA GLY A 63 -2.90 -2.76 -22.56
C GLY A 63 -1.97 -2.18 -21.48
N LYS A 64 -2.50 -1.37 -20.56
CA LYS A 64 -1.77 -0.91 -19.37
C LYS A 64 -2.22 -1.66 -18.13
N LYS A 65 -1.25 -1.95 -17.26
CA LYS A 65 -1.47 -2.62 -15.98
C LYS A 65 -1.56 -1.58 -14.85
N TYR A 66 -2.60 -1.69 -14.06
CA TYR A 66 -2.87 -0.82 -12.91
C TYR A 66 -3.08 -1.66 -11.65
N ARG A 67 -2.64 -1.14 -10.50
CA ARG A 67 -2.98 -1.71 -9.20
C ARG A 67 -4.40 -1.33 -8.81
N ALA A 68 -5.21 -2.29 -8.37
CA ALA A 68 -6.62 -2.07 -8.03
C ALA A 68 -6.79 -1.00 -6.94
N HIS A 69 -6.00 -1.02 -5.86
CA HIS A 69 -6.04 0.00 -4.82
C HIS A 69 -5.80 1.43 -5.35
N ARG A 70 -4.93 1.61 -6.35
CA ARG A 70 -4.70 2.92 -6.98
C ARG A 70 -5.85 3.32 -7.90
N LEU A 71 -6.50 2.36 -8.58
CA LEU A 71 -7.71 2.61 -9.36
C LEU A 71 -8.89 2.95 -8.43
N ALA A 72 -8.98 2.33 -7.25
CA ALA A 72 -10.00 2.67 -6.25
C ALA A 72 -9.87 4.13 -5.82
N PHE A 73 -8.66 4.62 -5.56
CA PHE A 73 -8.44 6.04 -5.28
C PHE A 73 -8.87 6.93 -6.44
N LEU A 74 -8.44 6.65 -7.67
CA LEU A 74 -8.88 7.41 -8.85
C LEU A 74 -10.41 7.39 -9.00
N TYR A 75 -11.03 6.23 -8.78
CA TYR A 75 -12.48 6.06 -8.91
C TYR A 75 -13.26 6.89 -7.91
N MET A 76 -12.82 6.92 -6.64
CA MET A 76 -13.49 7.59 -5.53
C MET A 76 -13.20 9.09 -5.50
N THR A 77 -11.95 9.50 -5.74
CA THR A 77 -11.52 10.89 -5.53
C THR A 77 -11.44 11.72 -6.83
N GLY A 78 -11.40 11.08 -8.00
CA GLY A 78 -11.20 11.77 -9.28
C GLY A 78 -9.73 12.02 -9.65
N GLU A 79 -8.82 11.80 -8.72
CA GLU A 79 -7.39 12.05 -8.89
C GLU A 79 -6.56 10.80 -8.61
N TRP A 80 -5.43 10.69 -9.30
CA TRP A 80 -4.44 9.67 -8.95
C TRP A 80 -3.81 9.98 -7.59
N PRO A 81 -3.62 8.95 -6.72
CA PRO A 81 -2.98 9.18 -5.44
C PRO A 81 -1.55 9.71 -5.64
N LYS A 82 -1.23 10.83 -4.96
CA LYS A 82 0.10 11.48 -5.00
C LYS A 82 1.14 10.66 -4.26
N GLU A 83 0.72 10.03 -3.17
CA GLU A 83 1.54 9.19 -2.32
C GLU A 83 1.31 7.69 -2.59
N LEU A 84 1.94 6.84 -1.80
CA LEU A 84 1.63 5.41 -1.79
C LEU A 84 0.19 5.20 -1.32
N VAL A 85 -0.43 4.09 -1.76
CA VAL A 85 -1.68 3.61 -1.18
C VAL A 85 -1.35 2.42 -0.30
N ASP A 86 -1.66 2.56 0.98
CA ASP A 86 -1.44 1.57 2.02
C ASP A 86 -2.74 0.81 2.32
N HIS A 87 -2.61 -0.47 2.68
CA HIS A 87 -3.70 -1.30 3.17
C HIS A 87 -3.63 -1.34 4.70
N ILE A 88 -4.59 -0.71 5.38
CA ILE A 88 -4.62 -0.57 6.84
C ILE A 88 -4.43 -1.93 7.54
N ASN A 89 -5.14 -2.96 7.08
CA ASN A 89 -5.09 -4.32 7.63
C ASN A 89 -3.91 -5.17 7.11
N GLN A 90 -3.00 -4.61 6.31
CA GLN A 90 -1.85 -5.30 5.69
C GLN A 90 -2.23 -6.46 4.73
N ILE A 91 -3.51 -6.57 4.33
CA ILE A 91 -3.99 -7.55 3.34
C ILE A 91 -4.04 -6.89 1.97
N LYS A 92 -3.07 -7.22 1.12
CA LYS A 92 -2.78 -6.52 -0.15
C LYS A 92 -3.83 -6.66 -1.25
N ASP A 93 -4.74 -7.61 -1.14
CA ASP A 93 -5.86 -7.84 -2.04
C ASP A 93 -7.21 -7.38 -1.48
N ASP A 94 -7.24 -6.86 -0.25
CA ASP A 94 -8.41 -6.24 0.35
C ASP A 94 -8.50 -4.76 -0.05
N ASN A 95 -9.11 -4.51 -1.20
CA ASN A 95 -9.23 -3.16 -1.76
C ASN A 95 -10.53 -2.45 -1.36
N ARG A 96 -11.19 -2.82 -0.25
CA ARG A 96 -12.32 -2.06 0.30
C ARG A 96 -11.89 -0.63 0.59
N TRP A 97 -12.76 0.34 0.29
CA TRP A 97 -12.40 1.75 0.44
C TRP A 97 -11.98 2.12 1.86
N THR A 98 -12.69 1.58 2.86
CA THR A 98 -12.40 1.79 4.28
C THR A 98 -11.05 1.21 4.74
N ASN A 99 -10.45 0.32 3.94
CA ASN A 99 -9.15 -0.29 4.20
C ASN A 99 -7.98 0.40 3.47
N LEU A 100 -8.27 1.42 2.65
CA LEU A 100 -7.26 2.10 1.85
C LEU A 100 -7.00 3.51 2.37
N ARG A 101 -5.72 3.88 2.50
CA ARG A 101 -5.30 5.24 2.86
C ARG A 101 -4.08 5.66 2.05
N GLN A 102 -3.89 6.96 1.84
CA GLN A 102 -2.62 7.48 1.35
C GLN A 102 -1.59 7.45 2.48
N ALA A 103 -0.36 7.11 2.15
CA ALA A 103 0.72 7.01 3.11
C ALA A 103 2.05 7.41 2.47
N THR A 104 2.88 8.12 3.20
CA THR A 104 4.28 8.31 2.84
C THR A 104 5.03 6.98 2.93
N VAL A 105 6.22 6.92 2.36
CA VAL A 105 7.09 5.72 2.49
C VAL A 105 7.38 5.38 3.96
N SER A 106 7.54 6.40 4.82
CA SER A 106 7.81 6.20 6.25
C SER A 106 6.61 5.59 6.97
N GLU A 107 5.41 6.10 6.74
CA GLU A 107 4.16 5.60 7.30
C GLU A 107 3.83 4.19 6.82
N ASN A 108 3.96 3.93 5.53
CA ASN A 108 3.77 2.60 4.97
C ASN A 108 4.77 1.58 5.55
N ASN A 109 6.02 2.00 5.81
CA ASN A 109 7.00 1.14 6.47
C ASN A 109 6.62 0.82 7.92
N ILE A 110 6.02 1.78 8.64
CA ILE A 110 5.50 1.55 10.00
C ILE A 110 4.36 0.54 9.96
N ASN A 111 3.41 0.65 9.03
CA ASN A 111 2.31 -0.31 8.89
C ASN A 111 2.76 -1.68 8.34
N SER A 112 3.98 -1.84 7.82
CA SER A 112 4.41 -3.10 7.21
C SER A 112 4.61 -4.23 8.24
N LYS A 113 4.53 -5.50 7.83
CA LYS A 113 4.86 -6.65 8.69
C LYS A 113 6.31 -6.61 9.18
N LYS A 114 6.57 -7.15 10.37
CA LYS A 114 7.94 -7.34 10.88
C LYS A 114 8.78 -8.14 9.89
N GLN A 115 10.05 -7.77 9.74
CA GLN A 115 10.96 -8.50 8.86
C GLN A 115 11.22 -9.91 9.41
N LYS A 116 11.32 -10.91 8.53
CA LYS A 116 11.54 -12.32 8.91
C LYS A 116 12.86 -12.54 9.69
N ASN A 117 13.88 -11.69 9.47
CA ASN A 117 15.17 -11.75 10.13
C ASN A 117 15.21 -10.97 11.46
N ASN A 118 14.10 -10.46 11.96
CA ASN A 118 14.04 -9.77 13.25
C ASN A 118 14.20 -10.76 14.40
N LYS A 119 15.41 -10.80 14.99
CA LYS A 119 15.77 -11.72 16.08
C LYS A 119 15.16 -11.35 17.44
N SER A 120 14.83 -10.08 17.67
CA SER A 120 14.23 -9.64 18.94
C SER A 120 12.74 -9.95 19.05
N GLY A 121 12.05 -10.23 17.93
CA GLY A 121 10.60 -10.34 17.90
C GLY A 121 9.86 -9.00 17.98
N TYR A 122 10.54 -7.89 18.30
CA TYR A 122 9.97 -6.56 18.42
C TYR A 122 10.53 -5.59 17.37
N ARG A 123 9.67 -4.76 16.79
CA ARG A 123 10.10 -3.77 15.81
C ARG A 123 10.96 -2.70 16.48
N GLY A 124 12.04 -2.31 15.79
CA GLY A 124 12.95 -1.25 16.25
C GLY A 124 13.74 -1.58 17.51
N VAL A 125 13.70 -2.84 17.97
CA VAL A 125 14.46 -3.31 19.14
C VAL A 125 15.54 -4.28 18.68
N HIS A 126 16.75 -4.10 19.18
CA HIS A 126 17.89 -4.99 18.94
C HIS A 126 18.79 -5.09 20.17
N TRP A 127 19.53 -6.19 20.29
CA TRP A 127 20.50 -6.37 21.34
C TRP A 127 21.81 -5.65 21.00
N ASP A 128 22.29 -4.81 21.91
CA ASP A 128 23.59 -4.16 21.83
C ASP A 128 24.57 -4.94 22.68
N THR A 129 25.51 -5.64 22.04
CA THR A 129 26.51 -6.48 22.69
C THR A 129 27.54 -5.68 23.50
N THR A 130 27.80 -4.43 23.08
CA THR A 130 28.76 -3.56 23.77
C THR A 130 28.20 -3.07 25.10
N ARG A 131 26.91 -2.73 25.12
CA ARG A 131 26.23 -2.23 26.32
C ARG A 131 25.57 -3.33 27.15
N ASN A 132 25.50 -4.54 26.58
CA ASN A 132 24.79 -5.68 27.17
C ASN A 132 23.32 -5.30 27.53
N LYS A 133 22.62 -4.63 26.58
CA LYS A 133 21.27 -4.11 26.76
C LYS A 133 20.45 -4.17 25.47
N TRP A 134 19.13 -4.16 25.62
CA TRP A 134 18.19 -3.98 24.53
C TRP A 134 18.07 -2.49 24.17
N VAL A 135 18.32 -2.15 22.90
CA VAL A 135 18.23 -0.77 22.42
C VAL A 135 17.00 -0.63 21.56
N ALA A 136 16.17 0.39 21.86
CA ALA A 136 15.03 0.78 21.04
C ALA A 136 15.41 1.97 20.13
N MET A 137 15.09 1.87 18.85
CA MET A 137 15.35 2.91 17.84
C MET A 137 14.16 3.04 16.90
N ILE A 138 13.81 4.28 16.54
CA ILE A 138 12.80 4.58 15.53
C ILE A 138 13.38 5.50 14.45
N LYS A 139 12.89 5.35 13.21
CA LYS A 139 13.26 6.27 12.12
C LYS A 139 12.06 7.18 11.85
N TYR A 140 12.24 8.50 11.94
CA TYR A 140 11.24 9.49 11.61
C TYR A 140 11.82 10.58 10.73
N LYS A 141 11.13 10.98 9.65
CA LYS A 141 11.60 12.00 8.67
C LYS A 141 13.07 11.79 8.25
N CYS A 142 13.41 10.55 7.88
CA CYS A 142 14.76 10.10 7.50
C CYS A 142 15.82 10.13 8.61
N LYS A 143 15.51 10.57 9.83
CA LYS A 143 16.42 10.57 10.97
C LYS A 143 16.19 9.36 11.88
N LYS A 144 17.27 8.69 12.32
CA LYS A 144 17.21 7.66 13.36
C LYS A 144 17.20 8.34 14.73
N MET A 145 16.26 7.95 15.58
CA MET A 145 16.14 8.43 16.96
C MET A 145 16.38 7.26 17.90
N ASN A 146 17.30 7.43 18.85
CA ASN A 146 17.53 6.47 19.92
C ASN A 146 16.51 6.74 21.02
N LEU A 147 15.78 5.71 21.43
CA LEU A 147 14.72 5.79 22.44
C LEU A 147 15.18 5.29 23.81
N GLY A 148 16.40 4.78 23.90
CA GLY A 148 17.00 4.28 25.15
C GLY A 148 17.59 2.88 25.04
N ALA A 149 18.26 2.48 26.14
CA ALA A 149 18.83 1.14 26.32
C ALA A 149 18.28 0.55 27.63
N TYR A 150 17.73 -0.66 27.55
CA TYR A 150 16.92 -1.29 28.58
C TYR A 150 17.50 -2.66 28.96
N VAL A 151 17.29 -3.06 30.21
CA VAL A 151 17.68 -4.42 30.66
C VAL A 151 16.66 -5.44 30.10
N ASN A 152 15.37 -5.11 30.15
CA ASN A 152 14.32 -5.98 29.67
C ASN A 152 13.91 -5.60 28.24
N ILE A 153 13.63 -6.61 27.43
CA ILE A 153 13.21 -6.41 26.02
C ILE A 153 11.83 -5.76 25.93
N GLU A 154 10.94 -6.07 26.87
CA GLU A 154 9.58 -5.54 26.95
C GLU A 154 9.59 -4.02 27.16
N ASP A 155 10.49 -3.51 28.00
CA ASP A 155 10.65 -2.08 28.23
C ASP A 155 11.12 -1.36 26.97
N ALA A 156 12.06 -1.95 26.25
CA ALA A 156 12.52 -1.45 24.95
C ALA A 156 11.37 -1.44 23.91
N ALA A 157 10.56 -2.50 23.89
CA ALA A 157 9.40 -2.62 22.99
C ALA A 157 8.31 -1.59 23.34
N ALA A 158 8.05 -1.37 24.63
CA ALA A 158 7.09 -0.36 25.10
C ALA A 158 7.54 1.06 24.69
N ALA A 159 8.83 1.37 24.85
CA ALA A 159 9.40 2.65 24.42
C ALA A 159 9.25 2.86 22.91
N TYR A 160 9.50 1.82 22.11
CA TYR A 160 9.27 1.88 20.67
C TYR A 160 7.80 2.11 20.33
N LYS A 161 6.88 1.33 20.94
CA LYS A 161 5.43 1.46 20.70
C LYS A 161 4.93 2.86 21.05
N LYS A 162 5.33 3.40 22.19
CA LYS A 162 4.98 4.76 22.60
C LYS A 162 5.44 5.80 21.57
N ALA A 163 6.71 5.78 21.20
CA ALA A 163 7.27 6.71 20.21
C ALA A 163 6.62 6.54 18.83
N ALA A 164 6.29 5.31 18.41
CA ALA A 164 5.62 5.06 17.15
C ALA A 164 4.21 5.67 17.12
N LEU A 165 3.43 5.54 18.19
CA LEU A 165 2.11 6.16 18.31
C LEU A 165 2.19 7.69 18.30
N GLU A 166 3.14 8.28 19.02
CA GLU A 166 3.34 9.73 19.06
C GLU A 166 3.75 10.31 17.69
N LEU A 167 4.60 9.60 16.93
CA LEU A 167 5.16 10.09 15.68
C LEU A 167 4.33 9.77 14.45
N TYR A 168 3.59 8.66 14.46
CA TYR A 168 2.90 8.11 13.29
C TYR A 168 1.40 7.89 13.50
N GLY A 169 0.88 8.08 14.74
CA GLY A 169 -0.55 7.98 15.04
C GLY A 169 -1.14 6.66 14.58
N GLU A 170 -2.25 6.73 13.83
CA GLU A 170 -3.01 5.59 13.32
C GLU A 170 -2.20 4.58 12.50
N PHE A 171 -1.07 4.98 11.88
CA PHE A 171 -0.20 4.07 11.15
C PHE A 171 0.55 3.09 12.06
N ALA A 172 0.68 3.42 13.34
CA ALA A 172 1.32 2.57 14.34
C ALA A 172 0.34 1.67 15.11
N GLU A 173 -0.95 1.96 15.10
CA GLU A 173 -1.98 1.22 15.87
C GLU A 173 -2.15 -0.23 15.41
N THR A 174 -1.93 -0.51 14.12
CA THR A 174 -2.08 -1.85 13.54
C THR A 174 -0.95 -2.82 13.90
N GLN A 175 -0.01 -2.40 14.74
CA GLN A 175 1.15 -3.20 15.16
C GLN A 175 0.86 -3.96 16.48
N GLN A 176 0.18 -5.07 16.37
CA GLN A 176 0.10 -6.07 17.43
C GLN A 176 1.15 -7.16 17.23
#